data_daf53c2848e3b64f9b7bd8fd4c10caa4
#
_entry.id   daf53c2848e3b64f9b7bd8fd4c10caa4
#
_cell.length_a   1.000
_cell.length_b   1.000
_cell.length_c   1.000
_cell.angle_alpha   90.00
_cell.angle_beta   90.00
_cell.angle_gamma   90.00
#
_symmetry.space_group_name_H-M   'P 1'
#
loop_
_entity.id
_entity.type
_entity.pdbx_description
1 polymer ?
#
loop_
_entity_poly.entity_id
_entity_poly.type
_entity_poly.pdbx_seq_one_letter_code
_entity_poly.pdbx_strand_id
1 'polypeptide(L)'
;MKAIILAAGKGTRLDGKAVKPKCLLEIGGSTLLNRQIEALRHADIKRIVVVVGFGADSIRDECGSEITFVENIHFAETSSLYSLWLAREHLVDGFVVLNSDVLFHSELLAKLLKSSRNDALLISNSDNETNPMGDEEMKVKVREELVVDISKDLDPNDADGENVGIVKFGPQGAKALVGYMDGLIATGAVKDWAPRAFLEFARHHPLHALSTDGLPWIEIDFPEDYERAVTEIYPRIEAQRIQGQQNSLAQVSKDAKEGNQERKD
;
A
#
# COMPACT_ATOMS: atom_id res chain seq x y z
N MET A 1 -10.69 -4.22 11.57
CA MET A 1 -9.39 -3.84 10.95
C MET A 1 -9.32 -2.33 10.80
N LYS A 2 -8.12 -1.75 10.91
CA LYS A 2 -7.84 -0.33 10.65
C LYS A 2 -6.93 -0.21 9.43
N ALA A 3 -6.88 0.98 8.82
CA ALA A 3 -5.86 1.30 7.84
C ALA A 3 -4.87 2.32 8.41
N ILE A 4 -3.61 2.17 8.05
CA ILE A 4 -2.53 3.12 8.36
C ILE A 4 -1.96 3.59 7.03
N ILE A 5 -1.93 4.90 6.80
CA ILE A 5 -1.28 5.50 5.63
C ILE A 5 -0.03 6.24 6.11
N LEU A 6 1.13 5.87 5.58
CA LEU A 6 2.41 6.47 5.95
C LEU A 6 2.68 7.69 5.06
N ALA A 7 2.40 8.88 5.57
CA ALA A 7 2.48 10.15 4.82
C ALA A 7 3.40 11.19 5.48
N ALA A 8 4.39 10.76 6.28
CA ALA A 8 5.27 11.66 7.01
C ALA A 8 6.49 12.16 6.20
N GLY A 9 6.81 11.53 5.08
CA GLY A 9 8.01 11.76 4.29
C GLY A 9 8.05 13.11 3.55
N LYS A 10 9.25 13.66 3.35
CA LYS A 10 9.46 14.94 2.63
C LYS A 10 9.25 14.84 1.12
N GLY A 11 9.46 13.67 0.51
CA GLY A 11 9.34 13.49 -0.94
C GLY A 11 10.28 14.36 -1.78
N THR A 12 11.51 14.58 -1.35
CA THR A 12 12.45 15.57 -1.91
C THR A 12 12.93 15.27 -3.34
N ARG A 13 12.69 14.06 -3.85
CA ARG A 13 13.18 13.62 -5.17
C ARG A 13 12.37 14.17 -6.35
N LEU A 14 11.12 14.61 -6.12
CA LEU A 14 10.23 15.08 -7.19
C LEU A 14 10.59 16.45 -7.76
N ASP A 15 11.09 17.39 -6.93
CA ASP A 15 11.35 18.78 -7.41
C ASP A 15 12.61 19.42 -6.79
N GLY A 16 13.46 18.68 -6.08
CA GLY A 16 14.62 19.24 -5.37
C GLY A 16 14.29 20.24 -4.26
N LYS A 17 13.04 20.75 -4.25
CA LYS A 17 12.42 21.56 -3.21
C LYS A 17 10.99 21.08 -3.03
N ALA A 18 10.77 20.16 -2.11
CA ALA A 18 9.41 19.68 -1.81
C ALA A 18 8.55 20.86 -1.32
N VAL A 19 7.72 21.38 -2.19
CA VAL A 19 6.76 22.46 -1.87
C VAL A 19 5.49 21.84 -1.26
N LYS A 20 5.14 20.61 -1.65
CA LYS A 20 3.96 19.88 -1.16
C LYS A 20 4.33 18.42 -0.81
N PRO A 21 3.63 17.80 0.18
CA PRO A 21 3.74 16.36 0.41
C PRO A 21 3.40 15.54 -0.84
N LYS A 22 4.16 14.47 -1.13
CA LYS A 22 3.91 13.57 -2.29
C LYS A 22 2.48 13.04 -2.34
N CYS A 23 1.92 12.69 -1.19
CA CYS A 23 0.56 12.16 -1.08
C CYS A 23 -0.53 13.16 -1.56
N LEU A 24 -0.19 14.44 -1.69
CA LEU A 24 -1.06 15.49 -2.22
C LEU A 24 -0.84 15.77 -3.72
N LEU A 25 -0.09 14.94 -4.42
CA LEU A 25 -0.02 14.98 -5.88
C LEU A 25 -1.37 14.62 -6.48
N GLU A 26 -1.83 15.44 -7.41
CA GLU A 26 -3.12 15.27 -8.09
C GLU A 26 -2.97 14.39 -9.33
N ILE A 27 -3.78 13.35 -9.45
CA ILE A 27 -3.88 12.51 -10.63
C ILE A 27 -5.35 12.34 -10.96
N GLY A 28 -5.77 12.74 -12.16
CA GLY A 28 -7.15 12.63 -12.59
C GLY A 28 -8.14 13.39 -11.69
N GLY A 29 -7.75 14.57 -11.18
CA GLY A 29 -8.61 15.45 -10.38
C GLY A 29 -8.78 15.08 -8.91
N SER A 30 -7.97 14.13 -8.38
CA SER A 30 -7.97 13.77 -6.96
C SER A 30 -6.54 13.50 -6.50
N THR A 31 -6.23 13.78 -5.23
CA THR A 31 -4.91 13.52 -4.66
C THR A 31 -4.69 12.01 -4.46
N LEU A 32 -3.42 11.57 -4.44
CA LEU A 32 -3.07 10.18 -4.12
C LEU A 32 -3.70 9.75 -2.79
N LEU A 33 -3.62 10.61 -1.79
CA LEU A 33 -4.16 10.35 -0.46
C LEU A 33 -5.67 10.14 -0.47
N ASN A 34 -6.41 11.02 -1.16
CA ASN A 34 -7.87 10.88 -1.29
C ASN A 34 -8.25 9.61 -2.04
N ARG A 35 -7.52 9.23 -3.10
CA ARG A 35 -7.74 7.96 -3.80
C ARG A 35 -7.55 6.76 -2.90
N GLN A 36 -6.53 6.78 -2.05
CA GLN A 36 -6.28 5.70 -1.09
C GLN A 36 -7.39 5.65 -0.02
N ILE A 37 -7.79 6.80 0.51
CA ILE A 37 -8.90 6.89 1.48
C ILE A 37 -10.21 6.38 0.88
N GLU A 38 -10.53 6.75 -0.36
CA GLU A 38 -11.70 6.26 -1.08
C GLU A 38 -11.64 4.74 -1.31
N ALA A 39 -10.50 4.22 -1.75
CA ALA A 39 -10.31 2.77 -1.93
C ALA A 39 -10.51 2.00 -0.62
N LEU A 40 -10.02 2.52 0.50
CA LEU A 40 -10.21 1.94 1.83
C LEU A 40 -11.69 1.98 2.25
N ARG A 41 -12.38 3.09 2.04
CA ARG A 41 -13.82 3.23 2.33
C ARG A 41 -14.68 2.29 1.49
N HIS A 42 -14.37 2.14 0.21
CA HIS A 42 -15.04 1.17 -0.67
C HIS A 42 -14.80 -0.29 -0.23
N ALA A 43 -13.67 -0.56 0.42
CA ALA A 43 -13.38 -1.85 1.03
C ALA A 43 -13.93 -2.00 2.48
N ASP A 44 -14.86 -1.13 2.89
CA ASP A 44 -15.50 -1.07 4.22
C ASP A 44 -14.52 -0.83 5.39
N ILE A 45 -13.35 -0.25 5.13
CA ILE A 45 -12.43 0.20 6.17
C ILE A 45 -12.73 1.66 6.52
N LYS A 46 -13.40 1.86 7.65
CA LYS A 46 -13.84 3.19 8.11
C LYS A 46 -12.85 3.86 9.08
N ARG A 47 -12.03 3.06 9.77
CA ARG A 47 -11.05 3.56 10.73
C ARG A 47 -9.72 3.72 10.03
N ILE A 48 -9.41 4.95 9.62
CA ILE A 48 -8.18 5.29 8.88
C ILE A 48 -7.33 6.20 9.76
N VAL A 49 -6.05 5.86 9.87
CA VAL A 49 -5.02 6.63 10.55
C VAL A 49 -4.01 7.09 9.52
N VAL A 50 -3.71 8.36 9.46
CA VAL A 50 -2.67 8.92 8.61
C VAL A 50 -1.51 9.37 9.48
N VAL A 51 -0.33 8.81 9.24
CA VAL A 51 0.89 9.25 9.90
C VAL A 51 1.46 10.42 9.13
N VAL A 52 1.43 11.61 9.72
CA VAL A 52 1.86 12.86 9.11
C VAL A 52 3.21 13.32 9.65
N GLY A 53 3.87 14.20 8.93
CA GLY A 53 5.14 14.82 9.32
C GLY A 53 5.39 16.06 8.48
N PHE A 54 6.11 15.93 7.35
CA PHE A 54 6.26 17.05 6.43
C PHE A 54 4.90 17.49 5.87
N GLY A 55 4.61 18.79 5.97
CA GLY A 55 3.35 19.37 5.47
C GLY A 55 2.09 18.86 6.18
N ALA A 56 2.20 18.48 7.45
CA ALA A 56 1.12 17.89 8.23
C ALA A 56 -0.19 18.69 8.17
N ASP A 57 -0.13 20.00 8.22
CA ASP A 57 -1.33 20.86 8.19
C ASP A 57 -2.04 20.75 6.83
N SER A 58 -1.30 20.80 5.71
CA SER A 58 -1.88 20.62 4.37
C SER A 58 -2.53 19.24 4.21
N ILE A 59 -1.97 18.19 4.81
CA ILE A 59 -2.55 16.84 4.80
C ILE A 59 -3.83 16.81 5.63
N ARG A 60 -3.85 17.45 6.80
CA ARG A 60 -5.05 17.53 7.65
C ARG A 60 -6.19 18.28 6.96
N ASP A 61 -5.88 19.40 6.32
CA ASP A 61 -6.86 20.20 5.56
C ASP A 61 -7.48 19.39 4.42
N GLU A 62 -6.69 18.58 3.73
CA GLU A 62 -7.15 17.73 2.63
C GLU A 62 -8.08 16.59 3.08
N CYS A 63 -7.79 15.96 4.23
CA CYS A 63 -8.49 14.74 4.66
C CYS A 63 -9.83 14.98 5.36
N GLY A 64 -10.04 16.16 5.94
CA GLY A 64 -11.20 16.45 6.78
C GLY A 64 -11.20 15.75 8.16
N SER A 65 -12.29 15.88 8.90
CA SER A 65 -12.37 15.57 10.34
C SER A 65 -12.54 14.08 10.69
N GLU A 66 -12.79 13.20 9.72
CA GLU A 66 -13.05 11.77 9.97
C GLU A 66 -11.78 10.91 10.07
N ILE A 67 -10.62 11.50 9.83
CA ILE A 67 -9.33 10.82 9.82
C ILE A 67 -8.64 11.02 11.17
N THR A 68 -8.06 9.95 11.70
CA THR A 68 -7.18 10.03 12.87
C THR A 68 -5.75 10.33 12.40
N PHE A 69 -5.08 11.28 13.05
CA PHE A 69 -3.71 11.63 12.72
C PHE A 69 -2.75 11.23 13.84
N VAL A 70 -1.61 10.66 13.44
CA VAL A 70 -0.43 10.44 14.27
C VAL A 70 0.69 11.29 13.70
N GLU A 71 1.33 12.12 14.51
CA GLU A 71 2.36 13.03 14.03
C GLU A 71 3.75 12.51 14.33
N ASN A 72 4.58 12.39 13.29
CA ASN A 72 5.99 12.17 13.42
C ASN A 72 6.74 13.51 13.34
N ILE A 73 6.98 14.14 14.48
CA ILE A 73 7.71 15.41 14.55
C ILE A 73 9.20 15.26 14.19
N HIS A 74 9.72 14.03 14.20
CA HIS A 74 11.10 13.69 13.84
C HIS A 74 11.24 13.20 12.39
N PHE A 75 10.26 13.49 11.51
CA PHE A 75 10.21 13.01 10.13
C PHE A 75 11.48 13.33 9.32
N ALA A 76 12.22 14.38 9.68
CA ALA A 76 13.44 14.78 9.00
C ALA A 76 14.64 13.87 9.30
N GLU A 77 14.60 13.16 10.41
CA GLU A 77 15.70 12.36 10.96
C GLU A 77 15.37 10.87 11.03
N THR A 78 14.14 10.51 10.74
CA THR A 78 13.60 9.14 10.82
C THR A 78 12.98 8.70 9.50
N SER A 79 12.63 7.41 9.40
CA SER A 79 12.01 6.85 8.20
C SER A 79 10.68 6.13 8.50
N SER A 80 10.16 5.36 7.53
CA SER A 80 8.82 4.76 7.60
C SER A 80 8.66 3.75 8.74
N LEU A 81 9.72 3.08 9.17
CA LEU A 81 9.67 2.20 10.35
C LEU A 81 9.28 2.98 11.61
N TYR A 82 9.94 4.10 11.86
CA TYR A 82 9.62 4.93 13.01
C TYR A 82 8.21 5.54 12.93
N SER A 83 7.80 5.95 11.74
CA SER A 83 6.44 6.45 11.48
C SER A 83 5.38 5.39 11.78
N LEU A 84 5.57 4.14 11.33
CA LEU A 84 4.67 3.03 11.63
C LEU A 84 4.66 2.71 13.13
N TRP A 85 5.82 2.71 13.77
CA TRP A 85 5.96 2.46 15.20
C TRP A 85 5.23 3.50 16.07
N LEU A 86 5.24 4.77 15.68
CA LEU A 86 4.44 5.81 16.38
C LEU A 86 2.94 5.49 16.37
N ALA A 87 2.46 4.85 15.31
CA ALA A 87 1.06 4.43 15.18
C ALA A 87 0.74 3.08 15.86
N ARG A 88 1.67 2.45 16.59
CA ARG A 88 1.55 1.08 17.11
C ARG A 88 0.31 0.80 17.94
N GLU A 89 -0.21 1.79 18.69
CA GLU A 89 -1.45 1.63 19.47
C GLU A 89 -2.70 1.45 18.59
N HIS A 90 -2.62 1.82 17.32
CA HIS A 90 -3.70 1.64 16.34
C HIS A 90 -3.66 0.27 15.65
N LEU A 91 -2.60 -0.53 15.82
CA LEU A 91 -2.38 -1.78 15.08
C LEU A 91 -3.04 -3.01 15.71
N VAL A 92 -3.40 -2.96 16.97
CA VAL A 92 -3.71 -4.11 17.85
C VAL A 92 -4.82 -5.06 17.37
N ASP A 93 -5.79 -4.58 16.60
CA ASP A 93 -6.92 -5.38 16.10
C ASP A 93 -6.71 -5.91 14.66
N GLY A 94 -5.47 -5.90 14.20
CA GLY A 94 -5.11 -6.11 12.80
C GLY A 94 -5.32 -4.85 11.95
N PHE A 95 -4.48 -4.70 10.94
CA PHE A 95 -4.44 -3.50 10.11
C PHE A 95 -3.97 -3.80 8.69
N VAL A 96 -4.21 -2.85 7.80
CA VAL A 96 -3.51 -2.72 6.52
C VAL A 96 -2.70 -1.44 6.54
N VAL A 97 -1.45 -1.50 6.13
CA VAL A 97 -0.58 -0.31 5.95
C VAL A 97 -0.37 -0.04 4.48
N LEU A 98 -0.40 1.25 4.11
CA LEU A 98 -0.17 1.74 2.75
C LEU A 98 0.93 2.80 2.77
N ASN A 99 1.85 2.73 1.79
CA ASN A 99 2.71 3.85 1.45
C ASN A 99 1.86 4.92 0.73
N SER A 100 1.98 6.18 1.13
CA SER A 100 1.10 7.26 0.65
C SER A 100 1.43 7.76 -0.77
N ASP A 101 2.53 7.32 -1.33
CA ASP A 101 3.02 7.67 -2.67
C ASP A 101 2.69 6.62 -3.75
N VAL A 102 1.87 5.64 -3.41
CA VAL A 102 1.45 4.57 -4.34
C VAL A 102 0.10 4.88 -4.96
N LEU A 103 0.05 4.97 -6.29
CA LEU A 103 -1.17 4.89 -7.09
C LEU A 103 -1.44 3.41 -7.44
N PHE A 104 -2.65 2.92 -7.19
CA PHE A 104 -2.98 1.53 -7.45
C PHE A 104 -4.44 1.31 -7.84
N HIS A 105 -4.72 0.22 -8.57
CA HIS A 105 -6.07 -0.23 -8.85
C HIS A 105 -6.73 -0.77 -7.56
N SER A 106 -7.95 -0.32 -7.24
CA SER A 106 -8.64 -0.66 -5.98
C SER A 106 -8.84 -2.16 -5.74
N GLU A 107 -8.88 -2.97 -6.79
CA GLU A 107 -8.97 -4.42 -6.67
C GLU A 107 -7.72 -5.03 -6.01
N LEU A 108 -6.56 -4.40 -6.06
CA LEU A 108 -5.36 -4.86 -5.34
C LEU A 108 -5.62 -4.87 -3.83
N LEU A 109 -6.17 -3.79 -3.31
CA LEU A 109 -6.56 -3.70 -1.91
C LEU A 109 -7.66 -4.72 -1.57
N ALA A 110 -8.68 -4.82 -2.41
CA ALA A 110 -9.77 -5.77 -2.22
C ALA A 110 -9.27 -7.23 -2.23
N LYS A 111 -8.37 -7.59 -3.13
CA LYS A 111 -7.71 -8.90 -3.20
C LYS A 111 -6.96 -9.22 -1.90
N LEU A 112 -6.14 -8.29 -1.42
CA LEU A 112 -5.39 -8.44 -0.18
C LEU A 112 -6.32 -8.65 1.01
N LEU A 113 -7.37 -7.84 1.14
CA LEU A 113 -8.29 -7.88 2.26
C LEU A 113 -9.18 -9.14 2.26
N LYS A 114 -9.61 -9.61 1.08
CA LYS A 114 -10.41 -10.83 0.90
C LYS A 114 -9.59 -12.12 1.01
N SER A 115 -8.26 -12.02 0.92
CA SER A 115 -7.39 -13.19 1.08
C SER A 115 -7.60 -13.86 2.44
N SER A 116 -7.64 -15.19 2.46
CA SER A 116 -7.67 -16.01 3.67
C SER A 116 -6.36 -15.93 4.48
N ARG A 117 -5.30 -15.36 3.90
CA ARG A 117 -4.01 -15.15 4.57
C ARG A 117 -4.15 -14.00 5.55
N ASN A 118 -3.87 -14.24 6.84
CA ASN A 118 -3.96 -13.20 7.87
C ASN A 118 -2.89 -12.12 7.69
N ASP A 119 -1.67 -12.54 7.38
CA ASP A 119 -0.50 -11.70 7.25
C ASP A 119 0.03 -11.85 5.81
N ALA A 120 -0.07 -10.78 5.03
CA ALA A 120 0.28 -10.81 3.62
C ALA A 120 0.67 -9.44 3.09
N LEU A 121 1.53 -9.43 2.08
CA LEU A 121 1.87 -8.24 1.30
C LEU A 121 1.60 -8.47 -0.19
N LEU A 122 1.41 -7.37 -0.91
CA LEU A 122 1.31 -7.38 -2.37
C LEU A 122 2.70 -7.27 -2.98
N ILE A 123 2.98 -8.15 -3.95
CA ILE A 123 4.16 -8.07 -4.80
C ILE A 123 3.76 -7.89 -6.26
N SER A 124 4.48 -7.04 -6.96
CA SER A 124 4.48 -7.01 -8.41
C SER A 124 5.55 -7.98 -8.90
N ASN A 125 5.16 -9.00 -9.66
CA ASN A 125 6.14 -9.90 -10.26
C ASN A 125 7.03 -9.11 -11.21
N SER A 126 8.34 -9.28 -11.10
CA SER A 126 9.26 -8.70 -12.07
C SER A 126 9.16 -9.48 -13.38
N ASP A 127 8.97 -8.77 -14.46
CA ASP A 127 9.38 -9.24 -15.77
C ASP A 127 10.76 -8.61 -16.04
N ASN A 128 11.81 -9.36 -15.70
CA ASN A 128 13.19 -8.87 -15.79
C ASN A 128 13.59 -8.45 -17.22
N GLU A 129 12.85 -8.89 -18.24
CA GLU A 129 13.11 -8.54 -19.63
C GLU A 129 12.48 -7.19 -20.02
N THR A 130 11.26 -6.89 -19.51
CA THR A 130 10.50 -5.70 -19.91
C THR A 130 10.51 -4.60 -18.85
N ASN A 131 10.72 -4.94 -17.57
CA ASN A 131 10.77 -3.98 -16.45
C ASN A 131 11.80 -4.45 -15.42
N PRO A 132 13.12 -4.29 -15.68
CA PRO A 132 14.16 -4.69 -14.74
C PRO A 132 14.06 -3.86 -13.46
N MET A 133 14.16 -4.54 -12.32
CA MET A 133 14.25 -3.87 -11.02
C MET A 133 15.60 -3.17 -10.88
N GLY A 134 15.59 -1.91 -10.46
CA GLY A 134 16.76 -1.11 -10.17
C GLY A 134 17.20 -1.18 -8.69
N ASP A 135 17.96 -0.18 -8.26
CA ASP A 135 18.50 -0.10 -6.90
C ASP A 135 17.47 0.49 -5.91
N GLU A 136 16.48 1.24 -6.40
CA GLU A 136 15.52 1.95 -5.55
C GLU A 136 14.34 1.08 -5.12
N GLU A 137 14.00 0.04 -5.88
CA GLU A 137 12.87 -0.83 -5.60
C GLU A 137 13.08 -1.67 -4.34
N MET A 138 12.02 -1.81 -3.55
CA MET A 138 11.99 -2.68 -2.38
C MET A 138 11.74 -4.13 -2.85
N LYS A 139 12.80 -4.83 -3.16
CA LYS A 139 12.79 -6.18 -3.72
C LYS A 139 12.35 -7.21 -2.69
N VAL A 140 11.63 -8.23 -3.14
CA VAL A 140 11.10 -9.31 -2.31
C VAL A 140 11.53 -10.65 -2.89
N LYS A 141 12.04 -11.53 -2.03
CA LYS A 141 12.29 -12.94 -2.33
C LYS A 141 11.23 -13.82 -1.68
N VAL A 142 10.68 -14.74 -2.46
CA VAL A 142 9.56 -15.59 -2.05
C VAL A 142 9.95 -17.07 -2.17
N ARG A 143 9.53 -17.89 -1.23
CA ARG A 143 9.61 -19.35 -1.31
C ARG A 143 8.30 -19.95 -0.83
N GLU A 144 7.67 -20.79 -1.66
CA GLU A 144 6.39 -21.44 -1.33
C GLU A 144 5.32 -20.44 -0.84
N GLU A 145 5.15 -19.35 -1.59
CA GLU A 145 4.25 -18.23 -1.28
C GLU A 145 4.64 -17.40 -0.02
N LEU A 146 5.73 -17.76 0.68
CA LEU A 146 6.19 -17.04 1.86
C LEU A 146 7.34 -16.10 1.53
N VAL A 147 7.28 -14.92 2.09
CA VAL A 147 8.36 -13.94 2.03
C VAL A 147 9.54 -14.45 2.86
N VAL A 148 10.72 -14.52 2.25
CA VAL A 148 11.96 -14.95 2.90
C VAL A 148 13.00 -13.83 2.97
N ASP A 149 12.89 -12.83 2.10
CA ASP A 149 13.71 -11.62 2.16
C ASP A 149 12.97 -10.39 1.59
N ILE A 150 13.24 -9.22 2.15
CA ILE A 150 12.75 -7.91 1.68
C ILE A 150 13.90 -6.92 1.85
N SER A 151 14.49 -6.45 0.76
CA SER A 151 15.61 -5.50 0.80
C SER A 151 15.77 -4.75 -0.51
N LYS A 152 16.24 -3.51 -0.44
CA LYS A 152 16.75 -2.79 -1.62
C LYS A 152 18.07 -3.38 -2.12
N ASP A 153 18.85 -3.96 -1.23
CA ASP A 153 20.17 -4.54 -1.52
C ASP A 153 20.10 -5.95 -2.11
N LEU A 154 18.90 -6.54 -2.22
CA LEU A 154 18.72 -7.84 -2.85
C LEU A 154 19.07 -7.75 -4.33
N ASP A 155 19.84 -8.76 -4.84
CA ASP A 155 20.14 -8.84 -6.26
C ASP A 155 18.82 -8.93 -7.07
N PRO A 156 18.61 -8.07 -8.07
CA PRO A 156 17.42 -8.13 -8.92
C PRO A 156 17.14 -9.50 -9.54
N ASN A 157 18.20 -10.27 -9.86
CA ASN A 157 18.07 -11.62 -10.40
C ASN A 157 17.63 -12.66 -9.38
N ASP A 158 17.77 -12.36 -8.09
CA ASP A 158 17.35 -13.22 -6.98
C ASP A 158 15.97 -12.84 -6.43
N ALA A 159 15.41 -11.72 -6.85
CA ALA A 159 14.11 -11.23 -6.43
C ALA A 159 12.98 -11.84 -7.27
N ASP A 160 11.87 -12.16 -6.62
CA ASP A 160 10.65 -12.67 -7.25
C ASP A 160 9.66 -11.54 -7.58
N GLY A 161 9.89 -10.34 -7.04
CA GLY A 161 9.07 -9.17 -7.30
C GLY A 161 9.40 -7.98 -6.42
N GLU A 162 8.63 -6.92 -6.61
CA GLU A 162 8.72 -5.66 -5.86
C GLU A 162 7.57 -5.55 -4.86
N ASN A 163 7.85 -5.07 -3.65
CA ASN A 163 6.82 -4.74 -2.66
C ASN A 163 6.03 -3.52 -3.09
N VAL A 164 4.74 -3.69 -3.34
CA VAL A 164 3.81 -2.62 -3.76
C VAL A 164 3.57 -1.56 -2.66
N GLY A 165 4.05 -1.80 -1.45
CA GLY A 165 3.81 -0.88 -0.33
C GLY A 165 2.41 -1.00 0.28
N ILE A 166 1.72 -2.14 0.08
CA ILE A 166 0.42 -2.44 0.70
C ILE A 166 0.53 -3.80 1.42
N VAL A 167 0.45 -3.76 2.75
CA VAL A 167 0.69 -4.93 3.60
C VAL A 167 -0.41 -5.07 4.66
N LYS A 168 -0.93 -6.28 4.83
CA LYS A 168 -1.97 -6.61 5.82
C LYS A 168 -1.38 -7.48 6.93
N PHE A 169 -1.76 -7.18 8.17
CA PHE A 169 -1.52 -8.04 9.34
C PHE A 169 -2.84 -8.29 10.09
N GLY A 170 -3.10 -9.56 10.39
CA GLY A 170 -4.17 -9.95 11.30
C GLY A 170 -3.84 -9.59 12.76
N PRO A 171 -4.79 -9.77 13.70
CA PRO A 171 -4.58 -9.32 15.09
C PRO A 171 -3.35 -9.94 15.77
N GLN A 172 -3.07 -11.23 15.51
CA GLN A 172 -1.91 -11.92 16.10
C GLN A 172 -0.60 -11.46 15.45
N GLY A 173 -0.58 -11.34 14.12
CA GLY A 173 0.58 -10.82 13.38
C GLY A 173 0.88 -9.36 13.75
N ALA A 174 -0.14 -8.53 13.89
CA ALA A 174 0.01 -7.15 14.32
C ALA A 174 0.66 -7.04 15.71
N LYS A 175 0.24 -7.88 16.66
CA LYS A 175 0.84 -7.91 18.00
C LYS A 175 2.31 -8.34 17.96
N ALA A 176 2.64 -9.36 17.18
CA ALA A 176 4.03 -9.81 17.01
C ALA A 176 4.88 -8.72 16.33
N LEU A 177 4.37 -8.11 15.27
CA LEU A 177 5.06 -7.03 14.55
C LEU A 177 5.37 -5.83 15.46
N VAL A 178 4.44 -5.44 16.35
CA VAL A 178 4.70 -4.36 17.33
C VAL A 178 5.89 -4.72 18.21
N GLY A 179 6.00 -5.97 18.69
CA GLY A 179 7.15 -6.41 19.47
C GLY A 179 8.48 -6.34 18.71
N TYR A 180 8.47 -6.71 17.41
CA TYR A 180 9.67 -6.57 16.55
C TYR A 180 10.03 -5.11 16.32
N MET A 181 9.04 -4.25 16.08
CA MET A 181 9.29 -2.80 15.95
C MET A 181 9.87 -2.21 17.23
N ASP A 182 9.32 -2.56 18.40
CA ASP A 182 9.85 -2.10 19.70
C ASP A 182 11.33 -2.49 19.85
N GLY A 183 11.69 -3.73 19.51
CA GLY A 183 13.07 -4.20 19.53
C GLY A 183 13.98 -3.43 18.58
N LEU A 184 13.55 -3.22 17.33
CA LEU A 184 14.31 -2.47 16.32
C LEU A 184 14.51 -1.01 16.74
N ILE A 185 13.47 -0.34 17.22
CA ILE A 185 13.55 1.06 17.68
C ILE A 185 14.47 1.18 18.91
N ALA A 186 14.40 0.22 19.85
CA ALA A 186 15.29 0.20 21.01
C ALA A 186 16.78 0.06 20.64
N THR A 187 17.10 -0.54 19.49
CA THR A 187 18.47 -0.61 18.96
C THR A 187 18.87 0.59 18.10
N GLY A 188 17.99 1.58 17.95
CA GLY A 188 18.27 2.80 17.19
C GLY A 188 17.93 2.74 15.70
N ALA A 189 17.19 1.74 15.22
CA ALA A 189 16.80 1.56 13.82
C ALA A 189 15.72 2.57 13.35
N VAL A 190 15.81 3.83 13.80
CA VAL A 190 14.83 4.87 13.50
C VAL A 190 14.87 5.38 12.06
N LYS A 191 15.96 5.10 11.34
CA LYS A 191 16.17 5.49 9.95
C LYS A 191 15.84 4.38 8.95
N ASP A 192 15.47 3.19 9.44
CA ASP A 192 15.10 2.07 8.59
C ASP A 192 13.69 2.26 8.01
N TRP A 193 13.42 1.59 6.88
CA TRP A 193 12.08 1.52 6.30
C TRP A 193 11.21 0.47 7.00
N ALA A 194 9.90 0.63 6.94
CA ALA A 194 8.93 -0.31 7.52
C ALA A 194 9.13 -1.78 7.08
N PRO A 195 9.53 -2.09 5.83
CA PRO A 195 9.87 -3.45 5.40
C PRO A 195 10.94 -4.14 6.25
N ARG A 196 11.79 -3.42 6.97
CA ARG A 196 12.73 -4.02 7.92
C ARG A 196 12.01 -4.79 9.04
N ALA A 197 10.92 -4.24 9.56
CA ALA A 197 10.12 -4.94 10.55
C ALA A 197 9.31 -6.09 9.94
N PHE A 198 8.87 -5.96 8.68
CA PHE A 198 8.17 -7.04 7.96
C PHE A 198 9.11 -8.22 7.70
N LEU A 199 10.36 -7.96 7.36
CA LEU A 199 11.38 -9.00 7.24
C LEU A 199 11.65 -9.69 8.58
N GLU A 200 11.76 -8.93 9.68
CA GLU A 200 11.96 -9.52 11.00
C GLU A 200 10.76 -10.38 11.41
N PHE A 201 9.55 -9.94 11.08
CA PHE A 201 8.34 -10.73 11.24
C PHE A 201 8.40 -12.01 10.39
N ALA A 202 8.74 -11.93 9.10
CA ALA A 202 8.78 -13.06 8.18
C ALA A 202 9.77 -14.16 8.58
N ARG A 203 10.82 -13.82 9.32
CA ARG A 203 11.79 -14.79 9.86
C ARG A 203 11.20 -15.74 10.92
N HIS A 204 10.11 -15.33 11.55
CA HIS A 204 9.53 -16.03 12.69
C HIS A 204 8.06 -16.41 12.49
N HIS A 205 7.39 -15.79 11.51
CA HIS A 205 5.97 -15.99 11.22
C HIS A 205 5.73 -16.03 9.71
N PRO A 206 4.70 -16.75 9.24
CA PRO A 206 4.36 -16.78 7.83
C PRO A 206 3.84 -15.42 7.37
N LEU A 207 4.60 -14.72 6.53
CA LEU A 207 4.17 -13.55 5.78
C LEU A 207 4.01 -13.99 4.31
N HIS A 208 2.77 -13.96 3.80
CA HIS A 208 2.48 -14.44 2.46
C HIS A 208 2.67 -13.33 1.42
N ALA A 209 3.21 -13.69 0.27
CA ALA A 209 3.28 -12.83 -0.89
C ALA A 209 2.08 -13.08 -1.80
N LEU A 210 1.35 -12.03 -2.15
CA LEU A 210 0.22 -12.08 -3.09
C LEU A 210 0.56 -11.26 -4.32
N SER A 211 0.51 -11.88 -5.50
CA SER A 211 0.77 -11.21 -6.77
C SER A 211 -0.26 -10.12 -7.06
N THR A 212 0.16 -9.06 -7.75
CA THR A 212 -0.73 -8.05 -8.33
C THR A 212 -1.54 -8.59 -9.50
N ASP A 213 -1.18 -9.75 -10.08
CA ASP A 213 -1.77 -10.33 -11.28
C ASP A 213 -1.87 -9.35 -12.47
N GLY A 214 -0.90 -8.45 -12.57
CA GLY A 214 -0.83 -7.46 -13.63
C GLY A 214 -1.80 -6.28 -13.48
N LEU A 215 -2.52 -6.16 -12.37
CA LEU A 215 -3.31 -4.97 -12.06
C LEU A 215 -2.39 -3.75 -11.95
N PRO A 216 -2.77 -2.60 -12.55
CA PRO A 216 -1.90 -1.43 -12.63
C PRO A 216 -1.67 -0.77 -11.26
N TRP A 217 -0.43 -0.42 -11.03
CA TRP A 217 0.04 0.34 -9.88
C TRP A 217 1.37 1.04 -10.21
N ILE A 218 1.77 2.01 -9.42
CA ILE A 218 3.08 2.67 -9.48
C ILE A 218 3.37 3.37 -8.16
N GLU A 219 4.61 3.26 -7.67
CA GLU A 219 5.17 4.15 -6.63
C GLU A 219 5.74 5.40 -7.33
N ILE A 220 5.46 6.57 -6.78
CA ILE A 220 5.86 7.85 -7.37
C ILE A 220 7.02 8.42 -6.57
N ASP A 221 8.24 8.18 -7.03
CA ASP A 221 9.46 8.67 -6.39
C ASP A 221 10.11 9.82 -7.17
N PHE A 222 10.06 9.78 -8.49
CA PHE A 222 10.70 10.73 -9.39
C PHE A 222 9.67 11.43 -10.30
N PRO A 223 10.03 12.55 -10.96
CA PRO A 223 9.15 13.24 -11.91
C PRO A 223 8.66 12.33 -13.04
N GLU A 224 9.49 11.41 -13.50
CA GLU A 224 9.20 10.43 -14.54
C GLU A 224 8.08 9.46 -14.11
N ASP A 225 8.08 9.07 -12.82
CA ASP A 225 7.02 8.21 -12.26
C ASP A 225 5.69 8.95 -12.23
N TYR A 226 5.71 10.23 -11.88
CA TYR A 226 4.50 11.05 -11.91
C TYR A 226 3.95 11.21 -13.35
N GLU A 227 4.81 11.44 -14.32
CA GLU A 227 4.40 11.51 -15.73
C GLU A 227 3.79 10.16 -16.17
N ARG A 228 4.43 9.03 -15.87
CA ARG A 228 3.90 7.68 -16.14
C ARG A 228 2.59 7.43 -15.40
N ALA A 229 2.49 7.85 -14.14
CA ALA A 229 1.26 7.72 -13.37
C ALA A 229 0.09 8.42 -14.05
N VAL A 230 0.28 9.63 -14.59
CA VAL A 230 -0.76 10.44 -15.25
C VAL A 230 -1.08 9.91 -16.64
N THR A 231 -0.06 9.55 -17.43
CA THR A 231 -0.23 9.27 -18.88
C THR A 231 -0.50 7.79 -19.18
N GLU A 232 -0.07 6.88 -18.31
CA GLU A 232 -0.16 5.43 -18.56
C GLU A 232 -0.98 4.70 -17.50
N ILE A 233 -0.59 4.82 -16.22
CA ILE A 233 -1.12 3.96 -15.16
C ILE A 233 -2.55 4.35 -14.79
N TYR A 234 -2.81 5.65 -14.58
CA TYR A 234 -4.15 6.13 -14.25
C TYR A 234 -5.17 5.82 -15.35
N PRO A 235 -4.91 6.09 -16.65
CA PRO A 235 -5.81 5.67 -17.73
C PRO A 235 -6.11 4.16 -17.74
N ARG A 236 -5.10 3.31 -17.45
CA ARG A 236 -5.31 1.85 -17.35
C ARG A 236 -6.20 1.48 -16.17
N ILE A 237 -6.01 2.12 -15.01
CA ILE A 237 -6.87 1.93 -13.83
C ILE A 237 -8.32 2.28 -14.18
N GLU A 238 -8.56 3.43 -14.80
CA GLU A 238 -9.91 3.86 -15.16
C GLU A 238 -10.56 2.95 -16.21
N ALA A 239 -9.81 2.53 -17.22
CA ALA A 239 -10.33 1.62 -18.24
C ALA A 239 -10.76 0.26 -17.63
N GLN A 240 -9.96 -0.33 -16.75
CA GLN A 240 -10.30 -1.59 -16.07
C GLN A 240 -11.47 -1.42 -15.11
N ARG A 241 -11.57 -0.30 -14.40
CA ARG A 241 -12.70 0.01 -13.53
C ARG A 241 -14.02 0.05 -14.29
N ILE A 242 -14.04 0.73 -15.45
CA ILE A 242 -15.22 0.81 -16.32
C ILE A 242 -15.61 -0.57 -16.83
N GLN A 243 -14.64 -1.36 -17.30
CA GLN A 243 -14.86 -2.73 -17.77
C GLN A 243 -15.46 -3.63 -16.68
N GLY A 244 -14.92 -3.55 -15.46
CA GLY A 244 -15.43 -4.30 -14.30
C GLY A 244 -16.87 -3.94 -13.95
N GLN A 245 -17.24 -2.67 -14.00
CA GLN A 245 -18.61 -2.21 -13.79
C GLN A 245 -19.56 -2.72 -14.86
N GLN A 246 -19.16 -2.69 -16.13
CA GLN A 246 -19.98 -3.21 -17.25
C GLN A 246 -20.24 -4.71 -17.12
N ASN A 247 -19.20 -5.47 -16.77
CA ASN A 247 -19.30 -6.93 -16.57
C ASN A 247 -20.25 -7.27 -15.41
N SER A 248 -20.17 -6.52 -14.30
CA SER A 248 -21.07 -6.71 -13.14
C SER A 248 -22.54 -6.41 -13.49
N LEU A 249 -22.82 -5.36 -14.24
CA LEU A 249 -24.17 -5.02 -14.71
C LEU A 249 -24.72 -6.08 -15.68
N ALA A 250 -23.87 -6.61 -16.57
CA ALA A 250 -24.25 -7.66 -17.50
C ALA A 250 -24.60 -8.96 -16.76
N GLN A 251 -23.86 -9.31 -15.71
CA GLN A 251 -24.12 -10.51 -14.90
C GLN A 251 -25.44 -10.38 -14.14
N VAL A 252 -25.69 -9.25 -13.45
CA VAL A 252 -26.97 -8.99 -12.75
C VAL A 252 -28.15 -9.08 -13.71
N SER A 253 -27.98 -8.60 -14.95
CA SER A 253 -29.04 -8.67 -15.98
C SER A 253 -29.30 -10.09 -16.46
N LYS A 254 -28.31 -10.98 -16.49
CA LYS A 254 -28.44 -12.40 -16.82
C LYS A 254 -29.17 -13.16 -15.69
N ASP A 255 -28.70 -12.97 -14.46
CA ASP A 255 -29.27 -13.65 -13.29
C ASP A 255 -30.75 -13.28 -13.08
N ALA A 256 -31.10 -12.01 -13.34
CA ALA A 256 -32.52 -11.55 -13.31
C ALA A 256 -33.39 -12.18 -14.41
N LYS A 257 -32.84 -12.50 -15.56
CA LYS A 257 -33.57 -13.19 -16.66
C LYS A 257 -33.79 -14.68 -16.35
N GLU A 258 -32.76 -15.34 -15.82
CA GLU A 258 -32.83 -16.76 -15.47
C GLU A 258 -33.78 -17.00 -14.30
N GLY A 259 -33.74 -16.17 -13.23
CA GLY A 259 -34.67 -16.26 -12.10
C GLY A 259 -36.12 -15.92 -12.44
N ASN A 260 -36.40 -15.21 -13.56
CA ASN A 260 -37.74 -14.97 -14.08
C ASN A 260 -38.26 -16.14 -14.95
N GLN A 261 -37.39 -16.96 -15.49
CA GLN A 261 -37.74 -18.12 -16.29
C GLN A 261 -38.13 -19.31 -15.41
N GLU A 262 -37.39 -19.52 -14.31
CA GLU A 262 -37.70 -20.56 -13.29
C GLU A 262 -38.98 -20.31 -12.49
N ARG A 263 -39.55 -19.11 -12.51
CA ARG A 263 -40.83 -18.80 -11.84
C ARG A 263 -42.05 -18.97 -12.76
N LYS A 264 -41.83 -19.32 -14.03
CA LYS A 264 -42.94 -19.49 -15.02
C LYS A 264 -43.19 -20.94 -15.40
N ASP A 265 -42.32 -21.85 -14.99
CA ASP A 265 -42.53 -23.31 -15.06
C ASP A 265 -42.98 -23.85 -13.69
#